data_303afc08498948e4899f96b7543c826c
#
_entry.id   303afc08498948e4899f96b7543c826c
#
_cell.length_a   1.000
_cell.length_b   1.000
_cell.length_c   1.000
_cell.angle_alpha   90.00
_cell.angle_beta   90.00
_cell.angle_gamma   90.00
#
_symmetry.space_group_name_H-M   'P 1'
#
loop_
_entity.id
_entity.type
_entity.pdbx_description
1 polymer ?
#
loop_
_entity_poly.entity_id
_entity_poly.type
_entity_poly.pdbx_seq_one_letter_code
_entity_poly.pdbx_strand_id
1 'polypeptide(L)'
;MIRKNTVNADLLRYELHRVWEIEATLKAGSKHVYGKRVFYLDEDTWTVAYQDAYDTRKQLWRVAIHPMIQFYDAKVPWYRANIWHDLSNSSYLFSLLDNEIKQPWKFGEKGRWGDFQPDSLRRIGTK
;
A
#
# COMPACT_ATOMS: atom_id res chain seq x y z
N MET A 1 -3.28 18.18 -4.87
CA MET A 1 -3.51 16.72 -4.74
C MET A 1 -4.30 16.38 -3.47
N ILE A 2 -3.89 16.85 -2.30
CA ILE A 2 -4.58 16.64 -1.02
C ILE A 2 -5.80 17.53 -0.92
N ARG A 3 -6.96 16.97 -0.55
CA ARG A 3 -8.22 17.67 -0.28
C ARG A 3 -8.78 17.25 1.08
N LYS A 4 -9.83 17.92 1.54
CA LYS A 4 -10.56 17.52 2.75
C LYS A 4 -11.19 16.14 2.52
N ASN A 5 -10.96 15.20 3.41
CA ASN A 5 -11.52 13.83 3.46
C ASN A 5 -11.05 12.86 2.35
N THR A 6 -10.35 13.31 1.32
CA THR A 6 -9.83 12.45 0.26
C THR A 6 -8.76 13.16 -0.58
N VAL A 7 -8.18 12.44 -1.52
CA VAL A 7 -7.30 13.01 -2.55
C VAL A 7 -8.13 13.53 -3.73
N ASN A 8 -7.54 14.40 -4.53
CA ASN A 8 -8.18 14.85 -5.76
C ASN A 8 -8.21 13.72 -6.80
N ALA A 9 -9.38 13.14 -7.03
CA ALA A 9 -9.58 12.04 -7.96
C ALA A 9 -9.23 12.42 -9.43
N ASP A 10 -9.35 13.69 -9.80
CA ASP A 10 -9.01 14.16 -11.15
C ASP A 10 -7.52 14.02 -11.49
N LEU A 11 -6.68 13.84 -10.47
CA LEU A 11 -5.24 13.62 -10.59
C LEU A 11 -4.85 12.15 -10.52
N LEU A 12 -5.81 11.26 -10.36
CA LEU A 12 -5.61 9.81 -10.39
C LEU A 12 -6.06 9.30 -11.77
N ARG A 13 -5.25 8.43 -12.34
CA ARG A 13 -5.59 7.71 -13.55
C ARG A 13 -6.05 6.31 -13.19
N TYR A 14 -7.14 5.88 -13.79
CA TYR A 14 -7.69 4.54 -13.61
C TYR A 14 -7.67 3.80 -14.95
N GLU A 15 -7.30 2.53 -14.90
CA GLU A 15 -7.30 1.60 -16.03
C GLU A 15 -8.08 0.35 -15.64
N LEU A 16 -8.68 -0.31 -16.61
CA LEU A 16 -9.39 -1.57 -16.38
C LEU A 16 -8.38 -2.72 -16.37
N HIS A 17 -8.24 -3.38 -15.23
CA HIS A 17 -7.38 -4.55 -15.05
C HIS A 17 -8.16 -5.73 -14.53
N ARG A 18 -7.70 -6.94 -14.83
CA ARG A 18 -8.12 -8.14 -14.11
C ARG A 18 -7.34 -8.26 -12.82
N VAL A 19 -8.03 -8.70 -11.77
CA VAL A 19 -7.43 -8.84 -10.45
C VAL A 19 -7.76 -10.21 -9.85
N TRP A 20 -6.86 -10.70 -9.03
CA TRP A 20 -7.14 -11.79 -8.09
C TRP A 20 -7.75 -11.19 -6.83
N GLU A 21 -8.95 -11.65 -6.47
CA GLU A 21 -9.55 -11.31 -5.18
C GLU A 21 -9.10 -12.34 -4.14
N ILE A 22 -8.38 -11.87 -3.12
CA ILE A 22 -7.86 -12.71 -2.04
C ILE A 22 -8.50 -12.29 -0.72
N GLU A 23 -9.28 -13.18 -0.14
CA GLU A 23 -9.86 -12.98 1.19
C GLU A 23 -8.96 -13.56 2.27
N ALA A 24 -8.63 -12.72 3.27
CA ALA A 24 -7.89 -13.11 4.46
C ALA A 24 -8.76 -12.92 5.70
N THR A 25 -9.08 -14.01 6.38
CA THR A 25 -9.86 -14.03 7.62
C THR A 25 -8.95 -14.21 8.84
N LEU A 26 -9.34 -13.60 9.96
CA LEU A 26 -8.60 -13.74 11.21
C LEU A 26 -8.70 -15.18 11.70
N LYS A 27 -7.56 -15.79 12.01
CA LYS A 27 -7.49 -17.15 12.58
C LYS A 27 -8.16 -17.19 13.96
N ALA A 28 -8.83 -18.30 14.27
CA ALA A 28 -9.41 -18.54 15.59
C ALA A 28 -8.33 -18.38 16.68
N GLY A 29 -8.69 -17.72 17.78
CA GLY A 29 -7.78 -17.44 18.89
C GLY A 29 -6.81 -16.27 18.67
N SER A 30 -6.73 -15.70 17.47
CA SER A 30 -5.91 -14.51 17.20
C SER A 30 -6.70 -13.23 17.51
N LYS A 31 -5.99 -12.16 17.89
CA LYS A 31 -6.56 -10.83 18.13
C LYS A 31 -6.02 -9.84 17.10
N HIS A 32 -6.92 -9.17 16.41
CA HIS A 32 -6.58 -8.10 15.49
C HIS A 32 -7.77 -7.13 15.37
N VAL A 33 -7.51 -5.88 14.99
CA VAL A 33 -8.57 -4.88 14.78
C VAL A 33 -9.44 -5.20 13.56
N TYR A 34 -8.88 -5.91 12.57
CA TYR A 34 -9.62 -6.39 11.41
C TYR A 34 -10.00 -7.86 11.57
N GLY A 35 -11.29 -8.16 11.40
CA GLY A 35 -11.78 -9.55 11.34
C GLY A 35 -11.56 -10.19 9.97
N LYS A 36 -11.59 -9.36 8.90
CA LYS A 36 -11.38 -9.78 7.51
C LYS A 36 -10.70 -8.68 6.72
N ARG A 37 -9.89 -9.06 5.73
CA ARG A 37 -9.38 -8.19 4.68
C ARG A 37 -9.58 -8.83 3.32
N VAL A 38 -9.87 -8.02 2.31
CA VAL A 38 -9.91 -8.43 0.91
C VAL A 38 -8.85 -7.64 0.17
N PHE A 39 -8.01 -8.33 -0.59
CA PHE A 39 -6.96 -7.75 -1.40
C PHE A 39 -7.29 -7.98 -2.87
N TYR A 40 -7.17 -6.94 -3.67
CA TYR A 40 -7.32 -7.01 -5.11
C TYR A 40 -5.93 -6.90 -5.73
N LEU A 41 -5.38 -8.06 -6.13
CA LEU A 41 -4.06 -8.17 -6.74
C LEU A 41 -4.19 -8.04 -8.24
N ASP A 42 -3.45 -7.09 -8.80
CA ASP A 42 -3.32 -6.97 -10.24
C ASP A 42 -2.66 -8.24 -10.83
N GLU A 43 -3.27 -8.80 -11.88
CA GLU A 43 -2.86 -10.06 -12.47
C GLU A 43 -1.52 -9.96 -13.20
N ASP A 44 -1.19 -8.79 -13.72
CA ASP A 44 0.03 -8.56 -14.50
C ASP A 44 1.24 -8.23 -13.61
N THR A 45 1.02 -7.46 -12.56
CA THR A 45 2.11 -6.96 -11.70
C THR A 45 2.25 -7.70 -10.38
N TRP A 46 1.26 -8.50 -9.99
CA TRP A 46 1.19 -9.19 -8.70
C TRP A 46 1.24 -8.26 -7.49
N THR A 47 0.81 -7.04 -7.68
CA THR A 47 0.75 -6.03 -6.62
C THR A 47 -0.68 -5.79 -6.17
N VAL A 48 -0.85 -5.40 -4.91
CA VAL A 48 -2.17 -5.04 -4.38
C VAL A 48 -2.55 -3.67 -4.91
N ALA A 49 -3.58 -3.59 -5.75
CA ALA A 49 -4.12 -2.32 -6.26
C ALA A 49 -5.10 -1.69 -5.27
N TYR A 50 -5.93 -2.52 -4.64
CA TYR A 50 -6.94 -2.11 -3.65
C TYR A 50 -6.97 -3.07 -2.47
N GLN A 51 -7.41 -2.57 -1.31
CA GLN A 51 -7.68 -3.37 -0.13
C GLN A 51 -8.92 -2.88 0.58
N ASP A 52 -9.78 -3.83 0.96
CA ASP A 52 -10.88 -3.62 1.89
C ASP A 52 -10.54 -4.23 3.25
N ALA A 53 -10.80 -3.50 4.33
CA ALA A 53 -10.62 -3.99 5.68
C ALA A 53 -11.92 -3.87 6.48
N TYR A 54 -12.35 -5.00 7.01
CA TYR A 54 -13.58 -5.14 7.78
C TYR A 54 -13.25 -5.29 9.26
N ASP A 55 -14.07 -4.67 10.10
CA ASP A 55 -13.98 -4.84 11.55
C ASP A 55 -14.42 -6.25 12.00
N THR A 56 -14.38 -6.51 13.29
CA THR A 56 -14.80 -7.79 13.88
C THR A 56 -16.32 -8.02 13.78
N ARG A 57 -17.11 -6.98 13.49
CA ARG A 57 -18.56 -7.05 13.24
C ARG A 57 -18.88 -7.21 11.76
N LYS A 58 -17.86 -7.41 10.91
CA LYS A 58 -17.96 -7.56 9.46
C LYS A 58 -18.41 -6.29 8.72
N GLN A 59 -18.26 -5.12 9.32
CA GLN A 59 -18.55 -3.85 8.66
C GLN A 59 -17.29 -3.37 7.95
N LEU A 60 -17.46 -2.90 6.70
CA LEU A 60 -16.37 -2.27 5.97
C LEU A 60 -15.94 -1.00 6.70
N TRP A 61 -14.71 -1.02 7.19
CA TRP A 61 -14.18 0.06 8.01
C TRP A 61 -13.17 0.91 7.27
N ARG A 62 -12.21 0.27 6.61
CA ARG A 62 -11.16 0.98 5.88
C ARG A 62 -11.00 0.46 4.48
N VAL A 63 -10.69 1.36 3.57
CA VAL A 63 -10.30 1.01 2.20
C VAL A 63 -8.96 1.62 1.88
N ALA A 64 -8.13 0.89 1.13
CA ALA A 64 -6.85 1.38 0.65
C ALA A 64 -6.81 1.36 -0.87
N ILE A 65 -6.17 2.38 -1.44
CA ILE A 65 -5.88 2.51 -2.86
C ILE A 65 -4.38 2.66 -3.00
N HIS A 66 -3.78 1.87 -3.87
CA HIS A 66 -2.34 1.82 -4.08
C HIS A 66 -1.99 2.17 -5.53
N PRO A 67 -2.02 3.46 -5.92
CA PRO A 67 -1.65 3.88 -7.26
C PRO A 67 -0.21 3.48 -7.58
N MET A 68 -0.03 2.88 -8.75
CA MET A 68 1.26 2.45 -9.25
C MET A 68 1.63 3.20 -10.51
N ILE A 69 2.91 3.23 -10.81
CA ILE A 69 3.44 3.64 -12.10
C ILE A 69 4.46 2.63 -12.60
N GLN A 70 4.62 2.57 -13.91
CA GLN A 70 5.70 1.84 -14.54
C GLN A 70 6.94 2.74 -14.62
N PHE A 71 8.02 2.33 -13.97
CA PHE A 71 9.34 2.93 -14.16
C PHE A 71 10.00 2.26 -15.37
N TYR A 72 9.85 2.87 -16.54
CA TYR A 72 10.28 2.29 -17.81
C TYR A 72 11.79 2.03 -17.87
N ASP A 73 12.61 2.90 -17.33
CA ASP A 73 14.06 2.75 -17.30
C ASP A 73 14.49 1.53 -16.47
N ALA A 74 13.78 1.28 -15.36
CA ALA A 74 14.06 0.15 -14.48
C ALA A 74 13.28 -1.11 -14.85
N LYS A 75 12.26 -0.99 -15.72
CA LYS A 75 11.30 -2.04 -16.08
C LYS A 75 10.59 -2.64 -14.86
N VAL A 76 10.25 -1.79 -13.90
CA VAL A 76 9.63 -2.19 -12.63
C VAL A 76 8.34 -1.40 -12.42
N PRO A 77 7.19 -2.07 -12.19
CA PRO A 77 6.01 -1.42 -11.63
C PRO A 77 6.25 -1.20 -10.13
N TRP A 78 5.92 -0.01 -9.64
CA TRP A 78 6.08 0.29 -8.21
C TRP A 78 5.02 1.26 -7.71
N TYR A 79 4.71 1.17 -6.43
CA TYR A 79 3.78 2.09 -5.78
C TYR A 79 4.27 3.52 -5.85
N ARG A 80 3.40 4.42 -6.32
CA ARG A 80 3.68 5.86 -6.34
C ARG A 80 3.10 6.57 -5.14
N ALA A 81 2.03 6.01 -4.59
CA ALA A 81 1.32 6.52 -3.43
C ALA A 81 0.65 5.37 -2.69
N ASN A 82 0.30 5.59 -1.44
CA ASN A 82 -0.62 4.73 -0.71
C ASN A 82 -1.63 5.62 0.00
N ILE A 83 -2.90 5.33 -0.18
CA ILE A 83 -4.01 6.11 0.35
C ILE A 83 -4.89 5.18 1.15
N TRP A 84 -5.01 5.41 2.44
CA TRP A 84 -5.91 4.67 3.34
C TRP A 84 -7.01 5.58 3.82
N HIS A 85 -8.26 5.22 3.55
CA HIS A 85 -9.43 5.91 4.05
C HIS A 85 -10.00 5.18 5.26
N ASP A 86 -10.33 5.93 6.31
CA ASP A 86 -11.14 5.45 7.43
C ASP A 86 -12.57 5.95 7.24
N LEU A 87 -13.47 5.01 6.93
CA LEU A 87 -14.86 5.33 6.59
C LEU A 87 -15.70 5.72 7.80
N SER A 88 -15.23 5.40 9.03
CA SER A 88 -15.96 5.71 10.26
C SER A 88 -15.93 7.18 10.62
N ASN A 89 -14.89 7.90 10.19
CA ASN A 89 -14.67 9.31 10.57
C ASN A 89 -14.29 10.19 9.38
N SER A 90 -14.33 9.65 8.15
CA SER A 90 -13.98 10.35 6.92
C SER A 90 -12.54 10.90 6.90
N SER A 91 -11.64 10.33 7.67
CA SER A 91 -10.22 10.66 7.62
C SER A 91 -9.47 9.80 6.60
N TYR A 92 -8.31 10.25 6.20
CA TYR A 92 -7.43 9.46 5.35
C TYR A 92 -5.96 9.73 5.64
N LEU A 93 -5.14 8.75 5.34
CA LEU A 93 -3.69 8.84 5.34
C LEU A 93 -3.19 8.75 3.90
N PHE A 94 -2.35 9.68 3.51
CA PHE A 94 -1.62 9.63 2.25
C PHE A 94 -0.13 9.47 2.55
N SER A 95 0.52 8.46 2.00
CA SER A 95 1.94 8.20 2.18
C SER A 95 2.67 8.05 0.86
N LEU A 96 4.00 8.02 0.92
CA LEU A 96 4.91 8.03 -0.23
C LEU A 96 4.84 9.36 -1.03
N LEU A 97 4.59 10.47 -0.34
CA LEU A 97 4.75 11.82 -0.91
C LEU A 97 6.24 12.12 -1.02
N ASP A 98 6.74 12.13 -2.22
CA ASP A 98 8.16 12.33 -2.52
C ASP A 98 8.43 13.51 -3.46
N ASN A 99 7.42 14.35 -3.66
CA ASN A 99 7.48 15.50 -4.57
C ASN A 99 8.56 16.56 -4.20
N GLU A 100 9.03 16.53 -2.96
CA GLU A 100 10.14 17.41 -2.48
C GLU A 100 11.50 16.70 -2.45
N ILE A 101 11.53 15.39 -2.79
CA ILE A 101 12.74 14.58 -2.81
C ILE A 101 13.28 14.51 -4.24
N LYS A 102 14.51 14.97 -4.49
CA LYS A 102 15.10 15.00 -5.83
C LYS A 102 15.20 13.62 -6.49
N GLN A 103 15.52 12.59 -5.72
CA GLN A 103 15.67 11.22 -6.21
C GLN A 103 15.13 10.25 -5.16
N PRO A 104 13.80 10.07 -5.13
CA PRO A 104 13.15 9.25 -4.09
C PRO A 104 13.44 7.75 -4.23
N TRP A 105 13.72 7.29 -5.43
CA TRP A 105 13.90 5.88 -5.76
C TRP A 105 15.24 5.62 -6.44
N LYS A 106 15.90 4.55 -6.02
CA LYS A 106 17.10 4.02 -6.67
C LYS A 106 16.85 2.56 -7.01
N PHE A 107 16.91 2.23 -8.28
CA PHE A 107 16.76 0.87 -8.77
C PHE A 107 18.13 0.25 -9.05
N GLY A 108 18.22 -1.09 -8.95
CA GLY A 108 19.46 -1.82 -9.23
C GLY A 108 20.52 -1.75 -8.13
N GLU A 109 20.21 -1.18 -6.99
CA GLU A 109 21.10 -1.19 -5.82
C GLU A 109 21.31 -2.63 -5.32
N LYS A 110 22.57 -2.98 -5.09
CA LYS A 110 22.93 -4.31 -4.56
C LYS A 110 22.95 -4.27 -3.04
N GLY A 111 22.01 -4.96 -2.42
CA GLY A 111 22.04 -5.24 -0.99
C GLY A 111 22.96 -6.42 -0.67
N ARG A 112 23.58 -6.43 0.50
CA ARG A 112 24.29 -7.60 1.04
C ARG A 112 23.34 -8.41 1.91
N TRP A 113 23.48 -9.74 1.91
CA TRP A 113 22.61 -10.62 2.73
C TRP A 113 22.52 -10.20 4.20
N GLY A 114 23.62 -9.72 4.77
CA GLY A 114 23.67 -9.21 6.15
C GLY A 114 22.79 -7.98 6.39
N ASP A 115 22.42 -7.21 5.35
CA ASP A 115 21.58 -6.03 5.50
C ASP A 115 20.10 -6.42 5.73
N PHE A 116 19.71 -7.65 5.38
CA PHE A 116 18.37 -8.21 5.56
C PHE A 116 18.21 -9.08 6.82
N GLN A 117 19.17 -9.04 7.72
CA GLN A 117 19.07 -9.74 9.00
C GLN A 117 18.40 -8.86 10.08
N PRO A 118 17.68 -9.44 11.06
CA PRO A 118 17.01 -8.68 12.11
C PRO A 118 17.93 -7.73 12.87
N ASP A 119 19.20 -8.10 13.09
CA ASP A 119 20.19 -7.28 13.80
C ASP A 119 20.61 -6.03 13.01
N SER A 120 20.43 -6.00 11.69
CA SER A 120 20.72 -4.80 10.90
C SER A 120 19.70 -3.69 11.15
N LEU A 121 18.45 -4.02 11.46
CA LEU A 121 17.44 -3.03 11.85
C LEU A 121 17.84 -2.29 13.14
N ARG A 122 18.41 -3.00 14.12
CA ARG A 122 18.90 -2.38 15.36
C ARG A 122 20.01 -1.37 15.06
N ARG A 123 20.96 -1.72 14.20
CA ARG A 123 22.07 -0.84 13.81
C ARG A 123 21.62 0.39 13.06
N ILE A 124 20.58 0.27 12.22
CA ILE A 124 20.02 1.40 11.46
C ILE A 124 19.25 2.34 12.40
N GLY A 125 18.52 1.81 13.37
CA GLY A 125 17.71 2.58 14.31
C GLY A 125 18.49 3.29 15.41
N THR A 126 19.79 3.04 15.56
CA THR A 126 20.66 3.63 16.59
C THR A 126 21.58 4.75 16.05
N LYS A 127 21.39 5.20 14.81
CA LYS A 127 22.13 6.32 14.20
C LYS A 127 21.39 7.63 14.33
#